data_54e069df978e48552f9707d2584a03d7
#
_entry.id   54e069df978e48552f9707d2584a03d7
#
_cell.length_a   1.000
_cell.length_b   1.000
_cell.length_c   1.000
_cell.angle_alpha   90.00
_cell.angle_beta   90.00
_cell.angle_gamma   90.00
#
_symmetry.space_group_name_H-M   'P 1'
#
loop_
_entity.id
_entity.type
_entity.pdbx_description
1 polymer ?
#
loop_
_entity_poly.entity_id
_entity_poly.type
_entity_poly.pdbx_seq_one_letter_code
_entity_poly.pdbx_strand_id
1 'polypeptide(L)'
;IYSALFSWLSIKRQGGEWLLRIEDLDIQRCRREYADQLEDDLRWLGLIWDEGGSMGGDRGPYYQSERSDIYREHFVRLQEKGLIYPCFCSRADLRVASAPHASDGIAPYMATCRNLTDVERAAKAKERNPSYRFAMPDGEMMFSDGNYGRCKYDMQKECGDFVVCRADGNYAYQLAVVVDDALMGVTEVVRGCDLLS
;
A
#
# COMPACT_ATOMS: atom_id res chain seq x y z
N ILE A 1 7.94 -9.30 14.11
CA ILE A 1 9.19 -10.06 14.33
C ILE A 1 9.35 -11.16 13.26
N TYR A 2 8.37 -12.05 13.03
CA TYR A 2 8.52 -13.14 12.05
C TYR A 2 8.89 -12.64 10.64
N SER A 3 8.15 -11.67 10.09
CA SER A 3 8.47 -11.11 8.77
C SER A 3 9.86 -10.51 8.72
N ALA A 4 10.27 -9.78 9.76
CA ALA A 4 11.61 -9.22 9.88
C ALA A 4 12.69 -10.30 9.90
N LEU A 5 12.50 -11.37 10.69
CA LEU A 5 13.44 -12.48 10.75
C LEU A 5 13.60 -13.19 9.41
N PHE A 6 12.48 -13.52 8.75
CA PHE A 6 12.52 -14.21 7.45
C PHE A 6 13.12 -13.36 6.35
N SER A 7 12.79 -12.05 6.28
CA SER A 7 13.39 -11.15 5.30
C SER A 7 14.89 -10.98 5.55
N TRP A 8 15.31 -10.83 6.80
CA TRP A 8 16.72 -10.73 7.18
C TRP A 8 17.52 -12.02 6.80
N LEU A 9 16.97 -13.19 7.13
CA LEU A 9 17.60 -14.47 6.78
C LEU A 9 17.72 -14.66 5.26
N SER A 10 16.66 -14.31 4.52
CA SER A 10 16.66 -14.42 3.07
C SER A 10 17.73 -13.55 2.45
N ILE A 11 17.77 -12.27 2.81
CA ILE A 11 18.70 -11.32 2.20
C ILE A 11 20.15 -11.56 2.63
N LYS A 12 20.40 -11.90 3.89
CA LYS A 12 21.76 -12.21 4.37
C LYS A 12 22.32 -13.47 3.72
N ARG A 13 21.49 -14.48 3.47
CA ARG A 13 21.90 -15.67 2.70
C ARG A 13 22.38 -15.33 1.29
N GLN A 14 21.80 -14.29 0.69
CA GLN A 14 22.11 -13.85 -0.67
C GLN A 14 23.23 -12.81 -0.72
N GLY A 15 23.73 -12.35 0.42
CA GLY A 15 24.74 -11.29 0.50
C GLY A 15 24.20 -9.91 0.09
N GLY A 16 22.89 -9.71 0.19
CA GLY A 16 22.22 -8.45 -0.15
C GLY A 16 22.10 -7.49 1.04
N GLU A 17 21.51 -6.33 0.78
CA GLU A 17 21.25 -5.27 1.75
C GLU A 17 19.83 -5.35 2.29
N TRP A 18 19.67 -5.21 3.60
CA TRP A 18 18.37 -5.18 4.26
C TRP A 18 18.00 -3.75 4.66
N LEU A 19 16.94 -3.22 4.04
CA LEU A 19 16.48 -1.86 4.24
C LEU A 19 15.32 -1.80 5.26
N LEU A 20 15.40 -0.86 6.19
CA LEU A 20 14.36 -0.57 7.16
C LEU A 20 13.59 0.70 6.79
N ARG A 21 12.33 0.56 6.40
CA ARG A 21 11.39 1.65 6.17
C ARG A 21 10.30 1.66 7.24
N ILE A 22 10.05 2.83 7.82
CA ILE A 22 9.00 3.03 8.82
C ILE A 22 7.71 3.45 8.13
N GLU A 23 6.69 2.61 8.21
CA GLU A 23 5.41 2.80 7.55
C GLU A 23 4.42 3.52 8.49
N ASP A 24 4.63 4.81 8.71
CA ASP A 24 3.94 5.69 9.66
C ASP A 24 2.94 6.67 9.01
N LEU A 25 2.27 6.25 7.93
CA LEU A 25 1.27 7.06 7.21
C LEU A 25 0.11 7.52 8.11
N ASP A 26 -0.28 6.75 9.11
CA ASP A 26 -1.30 7.13 10.08
C ASP A 26 -0.66 7.85 11.27
N ILE A 27 -0.36 9.14 11.10
CA ILE A 27 0.31 9.98 12.10
C ILE A 27 -0.41 9.99 13.45
N GLN A 28 -1.74 9.76 13.48
CA GLN A 28 -2.50 9.73 14.73
C GLN A 28 -2.23 8.46 15.56
N ARG A 29 -1.90 7.36 14.89
CA ARG A 29 -1.65 6.06 15.53
C ARG A 29 -0.18 5.70 15.61
N CYS A 30 0.63 6.20 14.68
CA CYS A 30 2.05 5.91 14.60
C CYS A 30 2.85 7.01 15.29
N ARG A 31 3.39 6.70 16.46
CA ARG A 31 4.25 7.61 17.21
C ARG A 31 5.72 7.27 16.95
N ARG A 32 6.57 8.28 16.94
CA ARG A 32 8.03 8.10 16.76
C ARG A 32 8.61 7.11 17.76
N GLU A 33 8.15 7.15 19.00
CA GLU A 33 8.56 6.24 20.07
C GLU A 33 8.39 4.76 19.72
N TYR A 34 7.39 4.41 18.90
CA TYR A 34 7.18 3.03 18.45
C TYR A 34 8.21 2.61 17.40
N ALA A 35 8.65 3.54 16.56
CA ALA A 35 9.73 3.28 15.60
C ALA A 35 11.06 3.08 16.32
N ASP A 36 11.36 3.93 17.31
CA ASP A 36 12.56 3.82 18.13
C ASP A 36 12.57 2.48 18.88
N GLN A 37 11.45 2.09 19.50
CA GLN A 37 11.29 0.80 20.16
C GLN A 37 11.47 -0.38 19.18
N LEU A 38 10.92 -0.29 17.97
CA LEU A 38 11.10 -1.31 16.94
C LEU A 38 12.60 -1.49 16.59
N GLU A 39 13.31 -0.40 16.41
CA GLU A 39 14.75 -0.45 16.11
C GLU A 39 15.55 -1.07 17.26
N ASP A 40 15.23 -0.74 18.50
CA ASP A 40 15.88 -1.32 19.67
C ASP A 40 15.58 -2.82 19.78
N ASP A 41 14.33 -3.24 19.54
CA ASP A 41 13.94 -4.64 19.52
C ASP A 41 14.68 -5.43 18.42
N LEU A 42 14.82 -4.86 17.22
CA LEU A 42 15.58 -5.47 16.13
C LEU A 42 17.08 -5.63 16.48
N ARG A 43 17.68 -4.58 17.06
CA ARG A 43 19.09 -4.64 17.53
C ARG A 43 19.27 -5.69 18.62
N TRP A 44 18.34 -5.75 19.58
CA TRP A 44 18.39 -6.76 20.65
C TRP A 44 18.31 -8.18 20.11
N LEU A 45 17.52 -8.41 19.04
CA LEU A 45 17.41 -9.69 18.35
C LEU A 45 18.62 -10.00 17.44
N GLY A 46 19.56 -9.07 17.26
CA GLY A 46 20.68 -9.21 16.33
C GLY A 46 20.29 -9.05 14.86
N LEU A 47 19.08 -8.53 14.58
CA LEU A 47 18.58 -8.27 13.23
C LEU A 47 19.02 -6.87 12.80
N ILE A 48 20.26 -6.74 12.37
CA ILE A 48 20.84 -5.47 11.96
C ILE A 48 20.52 -5.23 10.48
N TRP A 49 19.97 -4.06 10.20
CA TRP A 49 19.71 -3.56 8.85
C TRP A 49 20.91 -2.76 8.33
N ASP A 50 20.97 -2.62 7.01
CA ASP A 50 22.13 -2.00 6.35
C ASP A 50 21.85 -0.52 6.00
N GLU A 51 20.56 -0.16 5.82
CA GLU A 51 20.13 1.20 5.46
C GLU A 51 18.70 1.46 5.97
N GLY A 52 18.40 2.72 6.29
CA GLY A 52 17.06 3.16 6.69
C GLY A 52 16.87 3.36 8.18
N GLY A 53 15.64 3.66 8.58
CA GLY A 53 15.31 4.03 9.95
C GLY A 53 16.19 5.18 10.45
N SER A 54 16.69 5.07 11.69
CA SER A 54 17.58 6.06 12.30
C SER A 54 19.01 6.05 11.74
N MET A 55 19.42 4.99 11.04
CA MET A 55 20.75 4.91 10.41
C MET A 55 20.85 5.83 9.19
N GLY A 56 19.72 6.15 8.53
CA GLY A 56 19.73 6.91 7.29
C GLY A 56 20.31 6.11 6.12
N GLY A 57 20.83 6.80 5.12
CA GLY A 57 21.40 6.24 3.88
C GLY A 57 21.07 7.10 2.68
N ASP A 58 21.24 6.53 1.47
CA ASP A 58 21.14 7.28 0.22
C ASP A 58 19.74 7.27 -0.41
N ARG A 59 18.82 6.40 0.06
CA ARG A 59 17.47 6.19 -0.51
C ARG A 59 16.35 6.85 0.28
N GLY A 60 16.72 7.73 1.27
CA GLY A 60 15.77 8.42 2.16
C GLY A 60 14.80 9.38 1.46
N PRO A 61 13.85 9.96 2.22
CA PRO A 61 13.52 9.68 3.64
C PRO A 61 12.99 8.27 3.89
N TYR A 62 13.18 7.73 5.11
CA TYR A 62 12.78 6.35 5.45
C TYR A 62 11.50 6.26 6.30
N TYR A 63 10.92 7.40 6.62
CA TYR A 63 9.61 7.51 7.25
C TYR A 63 8.59 7.90 6.20
N GLN A 64 7.54 7.12 6.04
CA GLN A 64 6.52 7.40 5.01
C GLN A 64 5.80 8.72 5.24
N SER A 65 5.65 9.16 6.49
CA SER A 65 5.09 10.48 6.83
C SER A 65 5.89 11.66 6.25
N GLU A 66 7.17 11.47 5.99
CA GLU A 66 8.08 12.47 5.42
C GLU A 66 8.09 12.48 3.88
N ARG A 67 7.36 11.56 3.24
CA ARG A 67 7.38 11.31 1.78
C ARG A 67 6.14 11.81 1.04
N SER A 68 5.29 12.59 1.68
CA SER A 68 4.02 13.06 1.09
C SER A 68 4.16 13.75 -0.26
N ASP A 69 5.23 14.52 -0.48
CA ASP A 69 5.49 15.20 -1.75
C ASP A 69 5.82 14.21 -2.87
N ILE A 70 6.54 13.14 -2.57
CA ILE A 70 6.86 12.06 -3.50
C ILE A 70 5.56 11.34 -3.91
N TYR A 71 4.70 11.02 -2.94
CA TYR A 71 3.42 10.37 -3.23
C TYR A 71 2.50 11.27 -4.05
N ARG A 72 2.51 12.58 -3.78
CA ARG A 72 1.75 13.58 -4.55
C ARG A 72 2.16 13.57 -6.02
N GLU A 73 3.45 13.55 -6.31
CA GLU A 73 3.95 13.50 -7.68
C GLU A 73 3.42 12.25 -8.42
N HIS A 74 3.50 11.08 -7.79
CA HIS A 74 3.01 9.85 -8.39
C HIS A 74 1.49 9.81 -8.51
N PHE A 75 0.77 10.36 -7.54
CA PHE A 75 -0.68 10.53 -7.60
C PHE A 75 -1.10 11.41 -8.79
N VAL A 76 -0.44 12.55 -8.99
CA VAL A 76 -0.71 13.44 -10.14
C VAL A 76 -0.45 12.71 -11.45
N ARG A 77 0.63 11.96 -11.56
CA ARG A 77 0.94 11.14 -12.76
C ARG A 77 -0.16 10.10 -13.04
N LEU A 78 -0.70 9.45 -12.00
CA LEU A 78 -1.83 8.53 -12.16
C LEU A 78 -3.11 9.25 -12.62
N GLN A 79 -3.35 10.46 -12.12
CA GLN A 79 -4.49 11.29 -12.50
C GLN A 79 -4.38 11.75 -13.96
N GLU A 80 -3.23 12.24 -14.39
CA GLU A 80 -2.96 12.66 -15.78
C GLU A 80 -3.13 11.51 -16.78
N LYS A 81 -2.81 10.29 -16.36
CA LYS A 81 -3.01 9.07 -17.17
C LYS A 81 -4.46 8.54 -17.14
N GLY A 82 -5.35 9.17 -16.36
CA GLY A 82 -6.73 8.70 -16.22
C GLY A 82 -6.86 7.35 -15.50
N LEU A 83 -5.85 6.96 -14.72
CA LEU A 83 -5.80 5.67 -14.03
C LEU A 83 -6.46 5.68 -12.66
N ILE A 84 -6.87 6.86 -12.19
CA ILE A 84 -7.59 7.01 -10.93
C ILE A 84 -8.87 7.82 -11.12
N TYR A 85 -9.83 7.59 -10.24
CA TYR A 85 -11.12 8.30 -10.27
C TYR A 85 -11.61 8.63 -8.84
N PRO A 86 -12.42 9.69 -8.65
CA PRO A 86 -12.97 10.04 -7.36
C PRO A 86 -14.09 9.07 -6.95
N CYS A 87 -14.03 8.62 -5.71
CA CYS A 87 -14.99 7.72 -5.09
C CYS A 87 -15.63 8.39 -3.88
N PHE A 88 -16.96 8.47 -3.86
CA PHE A 88 -17.76 9.11 -2.83
C PHE A 88 -18.47 8.13 -1.88
N CYS A 89 -18.18 6.83 -1.98
CA CYS A 89 -18.78 5.81 -1.12
C CYS A 89 -18.33 5.96 0.33
N SER A 90 -19.26 5.84 1.26
CA SER A 90 -18.99 5.71 2.68
C SER A 90 -18.60 4.26 3.03
N ARG A 91 -18.09 4.04 4.24
CA ARG A 91 -17.86 2.68 4.76
C ARG A 91 -19.17 1.88 4.84
N ALA A 92 -20.29 2.54 5.11
CA ALA A 92 -21.60 1.90 5.14
C ALA A 92 -22.01 1.42 3.73
N ASP A 93 -21.85 2.27 2.71
CA ASP A 93 -22.16 1.91 1.33
C ASP A 93 -21.34 0.69 0.86
N LEU A 94 -20.08 0.64 1.25
CA LEU A 94 -19.19 -0.49 0.92
C LEU A 94 -19.63 -1.78 1.59
N ARG A 95 -20.10 -1.73 2.84
CA ARG A 95 -20.60 -2.90 3.57
C ARG A 95 -21.89 -3.44 2.98
N VAL A 96 -22.81 -2.55 2.58
CA VAL A 96 -24.09 -2.94 1.96
C VAL A 96 -23.84 -3.63 0.61
N ALA A 97 -22.90 -3.13 -0.18
CA ALA A 97 -22.55 -3.74 -1.46
C ALA A 97 -21.86 -5.11 -1.30
N SER A 98 -21.28 -5.40 -0.15
CA SER A 98 -20.54 -6.63 0.13
C SER A 98 -21.38 -7.74 0.79
N ALA A 99 -22.61 -7.47 1.24
CA ALA A 99 -23.49 -8.50 1.85
C ALA A 99 -24.26 -9.25 0.76
N PRO A 100 -24.43 -10.59 0.81
CA PRO A 100 -24.22 -11.55 1.89
C PRO A 100 -23.19 -12.67 1.63
N HIS A 101 -22.15 -12.48 0.85
CA HIS A 101 -21.26 -13.57 0.42
C HIS A 101 -19.84 -13.54 1.04
N ALA A 102 -19.59 -12.63 1.97
CA ALA A 102 -18.30 -12.55 2.64
C ALA A 102 -18.24 -13.51 3.82
N SER A 103 -17.93 -14.77 3.57
CA SER A 103 -17.64 -15.67 4.67
C SER A 103 -16.30 -15.41 5.33
N ASP A 104 -15.28 -14.84 4.67
CA ASP A 104 -13.95 -14.57 5.30
C ASP A 104 -13.04 -13.58 4.54
N GLY A 105 -13.58 -12.66 3.74
CA GLY A 105 -12.74 -11.71 3.01
C GLY A 105 -13.41 -10.35 2.79
N ILE A 106 -12.61 -9.31 2.61
CA ILE A 106 -13.11 -8.00 2.15
C ILE A 106 -13.53 -8.18 0.69
N ALA A 107 -14.83 -8.13 0.42
CA ALA A 107 -15.33 -8.21 -0.95
C ALA A 107 -14.74 -7.07 -1.81
N PRO A 108 -14.34 -7.35 -3.06
CA PRO A 108 -13.83 -6.33 -3.97
C PRO A 108 -14.84 -5.19 -4.13
N TYR A 109 -14.34 -3.98 -4.26
CA TYR A 109 -15.17 -2.81 -4.49
C TYR A 109 -15.89 -2.92 -5.85
N MET A 110 -17.21 -2.76 -5.83
CA MET A 110 -18.09 -2.91 -7.03
C MET A 110 -18.00 -1.77 -8.04
N ALA A 111 -16.96 -0.96 -8.01
CA ALA A 111 -16.67 0.14 -8.93
C ALA A 111 -17.82 1.17 -9.12
N THR A 112 -18.70 1.33 -8.14
CA THR A 112 -19.93 2.15 -8.19
C THR A 112 -19.68 3.58 -8.66
N CYS A 113 -18.54 4.20 -8.29
CA CYS A 113 -18.22 5.57 -8.67
C CYS A 113 -17.36 5.67 -9.93
N ARG A 114 -16.91 4.56 -10.51
CA ARG A 114 -16.02 4.56 -11.68
C ARG A 114 -16.63 5.23 -12.90
N ASN A 115 -17.90 4.97 -13.15
CA ASN A 115 -18.61 5.40 -14.34
C ASN A 115 -19.51 6.63 -14.11
N LEU A 116 -19.35 7.36 -13.00
CA LEU A 116 -20.09 8.59 -12.76
C LEU A 116 -19.75 9.63 -13.83
N THR A 117 -20.77 10.32 -14.32
CA THR A 117 -20.62 11.49 -15.19
C THR A 117 -20.03 12.67 -14.42
N ASP A 118 -19.49 13.66 -15.13
CA ASP A 118 -18.93 14.86 -14.49
C ASP A 118 -19.98 15.63 -13.70
N VAL A 119 -21.24 15.62 -14.14
CA VAL A 119 -22.37 16.26 -13.43
C VAL A 119 -22.62 15.53 -12.10
N GLU A 120 -22.65 14.21 -12.10
CA GLU A 120 -22.83 13.41 -10.88
C GLU A 120 -21.65 13.54 -9.92
N ARG A 121 -20.43 13.57 -10.45
CA ARG A 121 -19.21 13.83 -9.65
C ARG A 121 -19.28 15.20 -8.98
N ALA A 122 -19.65 16.25 -9.74
CA ALA A 122 -19.78 17.60 -9.21
C ALA A 122 -20.89 17.71 -8.15
N ALA A 123 -21.99 17.00 -8.31
CA ALA A 123 -23.06 16.96 -7.32
C ALA A 123 -22.59 16.29 -6.01
N LYS A 124 -21.97 15.10 -6.10
CA LYS A 124 -21.45 14.36 -4.94
C LYS A 124 -20.30 15.09 -4.23
N ALA A 125 -19.46 15.81 -4.97
CA ALA A 125 -18.37 16.61 -4.40
C ALA A 125 -18.84 17.77 -3.50
N LYS A 126 -20.08 18.25 -3.68
CA LYS A 126 -20.70 19.25 -2.79
C LYS A 126 -21.09 18.66 -1.43
N GLU A 127 -21.33 17.36 -1.38
CA GLU A 127 -21.78 16.66 -0.18
C GLU A 127 -20.61 16.15 0.66
N ARG A 128 -19.54 15.69 -0.02
CA ARG A 128 -18.38 15.12 0.67
C ARG A 128 -17.12 15.10 -0.21
N ASN A 129 -15.97 15.18 0.45
CA ASN A 129 -14.68 14.99 -0.20
C ASN A 129 -14.54 13.55 -0.70
N PRO A 130 -14.06 13.35 -1.94
CA PRO A 130 -13.80 12.02 -2.46
C PRO A 130 -12.54 11.39 -1.86
N SER A 131 -12.55 10.08 -1.76
CA SER A 131 -11.31 9.30 -1.86
C SER A 131 -10.99 9.05 -3.33
N TYR A 132 -9.75 8.71 -3.66
CA TYR A 132 -9.39 8.35 -5.04
C TYR A 132 -9.03 6.86 -5.10
N ARG A 133 -9.56 6.20 -6.13
CA ARG A 133 -9.30 4.80 -6.37
C ARG A 133 -8.54 4.59 -7.66
N PHE A 134 -7.63 3.63 -7.65
CA PHE A 134 -7.00 3.12 -8.86
C PHE A 134 -8.02 2.28 -9.63
N ALA A 135 -8.18 2.59 -10.92
CA ALA A 135 -9.04 1.85 -11.82
C ALA A 135 -8.30 0.59 -12.29
N MET A 136 -8.54 -0.52 -11.59
CA MET A 136 -7.87 -1.76 -11.92
C MET A 136 -8.17 -2.18 -13.37
N PRO A 137 -7.14 -2.45 -14.19
CA PRO A 137 -7.35 -2.95 -15.54
C PRO A 137 -7.88 -4.39 -15.52
N ASP A 138 -8.58 -4.75 -16.58
CA ASP A 138 -8.92 -6.15 -16.82
C ASP A 138 -7.66 -6.94 -17.13
N GLY A 139 -7.63 -8.18 -16.69
CA GLY A 139 -6.55 -9.10 -17.01
C GLY A 139 -6.05 -9.90 -15.83
N GLU A 140 -5.10 -10.77 -16.15
CA GLU A 140 -4.46 -11.65 -15.18
C GLU A 140 -3.04 -11.18 -14.91
N MET A 141 -2.66 -11.19 -13.66
CA MET A 141 -1.27 -10.99 -13.23
C MET A 141 -0.66 -12.33 -12.84
N MET A 142 0.55 -12.55 -13.27
CA MET A 142 1.32 -13.74 -12.89
C MET A 142 2.67 -13.32 -12.35
N PHE A 143 3.06 -13.96 -11.24
CA PHE A 143 4.41 -13.84 -10.69
C PHE A 143 4.85 -15.15 -10.04
N SER A 144 6.11 -15.25 -9.68
CA SER A 144 6.64 -16.41 -8.96
C SER A 144 6.90 -16.02 -7.51
N ASP A 145 6.14 -16.63 -6.60
CA ASP A 145 6.37 -16.51 -5.17
C ASP A 145 7.37 -17.59 -4.71
N GLY A 146 8.25 -17.24 -3.78
CA GLY A 146 9.30 -18.13 -3.29
C GLY A 146 8.78 -19.34 -2.51
N ASN A 147 7.59 -19.26 -1.93
CA ASN A 147 6.97 -20.33 -1.15
C ASN A 147 5.81 -21.02 -1.89
N TYR A 148 4.96 -20.24 -2.55
CA TYR A 148 3.76 -20.75 -3.26
C TYR A 148 4.03 -21.08 -4.73
N GLY A 149 5.21 -20.75 -5.25
CA GLY A 149 5.55 -21.00 -6.64
C GLY A 149 4.82 -20.03 -7.58
N ARG A 150 4.33 -20.54 -8.70
CA ARG A 150 3.68 -19.69 -9.73
C ARG A 150 2.27 -19.30 -9.29
N CYS A 151 2.09 -18.02 -8.98
CA CYS A 151 0.83 -17.40 -8.61
C CYS A 151 0.19 -16.72 -9.82
N LYS A 152 -1.14 -16.78 -9.91
CA LYS A 152 -1.96 -16.19 -10.95
C LYS A 152 -3.21 -15.60 -10.35
N TYR A 153 -3.47 -14.32 -10.59
CA TYR A 153 -4.60 -13.57 -10.04
C TYR A 153 -5.39 -12.87 -11.15
N ASP A 154 -6.72 -12.96 -11.07
CA ASP A 154 -7.63 -12.11 -11.85
C ASP A 154 -7.75 -10.76 -11.13
N MET A 155 -7.13 -9.73 -11.69
CA MET A 155 -6.97 -8.44 -11.03
C MET A 155 -8.29 -7.77 -10.65
N GLN A 156 -9.31 -7.91 -11.48
CA GLN A 156 -10.63 -7.33 -11.21
C GLN A 156 -11.39 -8.08 -10.12
N LYS A 157 -11.31 -9.41 -10.11
CA LYS A 157 -12.09 -10.23 -9.16
C LYS A 157 -11.44 -10.33 -7.79
N GLU A 158 -10.12 -10.38 -7.75
CA GLU A 158 -9.38 -10.68 -6.52
C GLU A 158 -8.86 -9.42 -5.83
N CYS A 159 -8.47 -8.40 -6.59
CA CYS A 159 -7.97 -7.15 -6.07
C CYS A 159 -9.02 -6.03 -6.15
N GLY A 160 -9.64 -5.85 -7.32
CA GLY A 160 -10.59 -4.77 -7.59
C GLY A 160 -9.97 -3.38 -7.51
N ASP A 161 -10.81 -2.34 -7.59
CA ASP A 161 -10.37 -0.95 -7.51
C ASP A 161 -10.05 -0.56 -6.06
N PHE A 162 -8.81 -0.32 -5.73
CA PHE A 162 -8.36 0.02 -4.38
C PHE A 162 -8.11 1.52 -4.19
N VAL A 163 -8.13 1.97 -2.94
CA VAL A 163 -7.91 3.38 -2.58
C VAL A 163 -6.42 3.71 -2.68
N VAL A 164 -6.07 4.80 -3.37
CA VAL A 164 -4.72 5.36 -3.45
C VAL A 164 -4.58 6.67 -2.66
N CYS A 165 -5.70 7.41 -2.48
CA CYS A 165 -5.74 8.59 -1.64
C CYS A 165 -7.08 8.61 -0.88
N ARG A 166 -7.03 8.85 0.41
CA ARG A 166 -8.19 8.91 1.31
C ARG A 166 -8.89 10.26 1.21
N ALA A 167 -10.14 10.32 1.63
CA ALA A 167 -10.93 11.55 1.63
C ALA A 167 -10.38 12.66 2.57
N ASP A 168 -9.52 12.30 3.50
CA ASP A 168 -8.79 13.22 4.38
C ASP A 168 -7.50 13.79 3.73
N GLY A 169 -7.20 13.39 2.49
CA GLY A 169 -6.02 13.82 1.74
C GLY A 169 -4.77 12.96 1.98
N ASN A 170 -4.81 12.00 2.90
CA ASN A 170 -3.69 11.11 3.16
C ASN A 170 -3.58 10.04 2.07
N TYR A 171 -2.37 9.76 1.63
CA TYR A 171 -2.12 8.68 0.68
C TYR A 171 -2.30 7.32 1.34
N ALA A 172 -2.82 6.38 0.56
CA ALA A 172 -3.06 5.03 1.06
C ALA A 172 -1.79 4.17 0.97
N TYR A 173 -1.75 3.16 1.83
CA TYR A 173 -0.65 2.19 1.90
C TYR A 173 -0.30 1.61 0.52
N GLN A 174 -1.31 1.23 -0.28
CA GLN A 174 -1.11 0.62 -1.60
C GLN A 174 -0.34 1.52 -2.57
N LEU A 175 -0.51 2.84 -2.52
CA LEU A 175 0.28 3.76 -3.32
C LEU A 175 1.69 3.91 -2.74
N ALA A 176 1.78 4.16 -1.42
CA ALA A 176 3.03 4.46 -0.75
C ALA A 176 4.03 3.30 -0.88
N VAL A 177 3.60 2.06 -0.60
CA VAL A 177 4.49 0.90 -0.64
C VAL A 177 5.07 0.65 -2.05
N VAL A 178 4.24 0.77 -3.09
CA VAL A 178 4.70 0.55 -4.48
C VAL A 178 5.69 1.63 -4.93
N VAL A 179 5.39 2.90 -4.59
CA VAL A 179 6.27 4.03 -4.90
C VAL A 179 7.61 3.88 -4.18
N ASP A 180 7.57 3.54 -2.91
CA ASP A 180 8.77 3.41 -2.07
C ASP A 180 9.63 2.22 -2.51
N ASP A 181 9.03 1.06 -2.72
CA ASP A 181 9.75 -0.13 -3.16
C ASP A 181 10.48 0.13 -4.49
N ALA A 182 9.80 0.82 -5.43
CA ALA A 182 10.40 1.19 -6.71
C ALA A 182 11.55 2.20 -6.57
N LEU A 183 11.36 3.28 -5.80
CA LEU A 183 12.36 4.35 -5.65
C LEU A 183 13.54 3.93 -4.76
N MET A 184 13.31 3.06 -3.80
CA MET A 184 14.36 2.51 -2.93
C MET A 184 15.07 1.31 -3.56
N GLY A 185 14.65 0.86 -4.74
CA GLY A 185 15.28 -0.24 -5.46
C GLY A 185 15.11 -1.60 -4.78
N VAL A 186 13.97 -1.81 -4.11
CA VAL A 186 13.65 -3.09 -3.46
C VAL A 186 13.49 -4.18 -4.52
N THR A 187 14.23 -5.26 -4.37
CA THR A 187 14.23 -6.40 -5.31
C THR A 187 13.60 -7.66 -4.74
N GLU A 188 13.47 -7.75 -3.43
CA GLU A 188 12.83 -8.87 -2.74
C GLU A 188 11.94 -8.36 -1.60
N VAL A 189 10.73 -8.90 -1.52
CA VAL A 189 9.75 -8.59 -0.47
C VAL A 189 9.34 -9.88 0.22
N VAL A 190 9.46 -9.93 1.55
CA VAL A 190 9.00 -11.05 2.38
C VAL A 190 7.90 -10.56 3.30
N ARG A 191 6.67 -11.06 3.09
CA ARG A 191 5.46 -10.63 3.79
C ARG A 191 4.59 -11.82 4.21
N GLY A 192 3.59 -11.55 5.04
CA GLY A 192 2.53 -12.53 5.33
C GLY A 192 1.71 -12.86 4.09
N CYS A 193 1.20 -14.08 4.02
CA CYS A 193 0.39 -14.55 2.88
C CYS A 193 -0.95 -13.80 2.73
N ASP A 194 -1.40 -13.10 3.75
CA ASP A 194 -2.55 -12.19 3.74
C ASP A 194 -2.36 -10.97 2.82
N LEU A 195 -1.12 -10.70 2.39
CA LEU A 195 -0.77 -9.63 1.46
C LEU A 195 -0.36 -10.15 0.07
N LEU A 196 -0.68 -11.41 -0.24
CA LEU A 196 -0.28 -12.04 -1.50
C LEU A 196 -1.22 -11.67 -2.66
N SER A 197 -2.48 -11.31 -2.37
CA SER A 197 -3.50 -10.90 -3.35
C SER A 197 -3.86 -9.43 -3.26
#